data_427fb215d73252fa66ad7d9d28c02614
#
_entry.id   427fb215d73252fa66ad7d9d28c02614
#
_cell.length_a   1.000
_cell.length_b   1.000
_cell.length_c   1.000
_cell.angle_alpha   90.00
_cell.angle_beta   90.00
_cell.angle_gamma   90.00
#
_symmetry.space_group_name_H-M   'P 1'
#
loop_
_entity.id
_entity.type
_entity.pdbx_description
1 polymer ?
#
loop_
_entity_poly.entity_id
_entity_poly.type
_entity_poly.pdbx_seq_one_letter_code
_entity_poly.pdbx_strand_id
1 'polypeptide(L)'
;MELTPEIQSTVAKGLALTTVMLSTGVLAKYFNVKVNYTRKINHFAIFFLPVFIDQQFNAETFTDFIYLAISALITTLSLVSFYEPIRQAIPPFQLMFEGFDRPEDRPHTLSWLWTQFAAGFAVMLPMIWLFGQWGLESLVVIPILINVIGDGLAEPVGVRFGKYRYKTKALFTNKEYFRTFEGSACVLIT
;
A
#
# COMPACT_ATOMS: atom_id res chain seq x y z
N MET A 1 33.70 -6.28 -0.28
CA MET A 1 32.61 -6.98 0.44
C MET A 1 31.44 -6.99 -0.53
N GLU A 2 31.09 -8.14 -1.08
CA GLU A 2 29.92 -8.27 -1.94
C GLU A 2 28.66 -8.23 -1.06
N LEU A 3 27.68 -7.46 -1.47
CA LEU A 3 26.39 -7.41 -0.79
C LEU A 3 25.66 -8.73 -0.99
N THR A 4 25.02 -9.24 0.05
CA THR A 4 24.19 -10.44 -0.07
C THR A 4 22.97 -10.19 -0.98
N PRO A 5 22.39 -11.23 -1.62
CA PRO A 5 21.22 -11.10 -2.47
C PRO A 5 20.05 -10.37 -1.78
N GLU A 6 19.83 -10.62 -0.49
CA GLU A 6 18.78 -10.01 0.32
C GLU A 6 19.00 -8.51 0.48
N ILE A 7 20.25 -8.07 0.69
CA ILE A 7 20.58 -6.64 0.80
C ILE A 7 20.40 -5.96 -0.56
N GLN A 8 20.88 -6.58 -1.63
CA GLN A 8 20.71 -6.06 -2.99
C GLN A 8 19.23 -5.93 -3.34
N SER A 9 18.44 -6.97 -3.07
CA SER A 9 16.99 -6.93 -3.26
C SER A 9 16.32 -5.84 -2.43
N THR A 10 16.68 -5.69 -1.14
CA THR A 10 16.11 -4.66 -0.27
C THR A 10 16.39 -3.25 -0.78
N VAL A 11 17.62 -2.98 -1.22
CA VAL A 11 17.98 -1.68 -1.81
C VAL A 11 17.21 -1.44 -3.11
N ALA A 12 17.14 -2.44 -3.99
CA ALA A 12 16.39 -2.34 -5.25
C ALA A 12 14.89 -2.07 -5.03
N LYS A 13 14.27 -2.72 -4.03
CA LYS A 13 12.87 -2.46 -3.61
C LYS A 13 12.69 -1.03 -3.14
N GLY A 14 13.57 -0.55 -2.28
CA GLY A 14 13.53 0.83 -1.79
C GLY A 14 13.59 1.84 -2.92
N LEU A 15 14.53 1.66 -3.86
CA LEU A 15 14.67 2.53 -5.03
C LEU A 15 13.45 2.46 -5.95
N ALA A 16 12.95 1.26 -6.25
CA ALA A 16 11.79 1.06 -7.12
C ALA A 16 10.52 1.70 -6.52
N LEU A 17 10.23 1.43 -5.24
CA LEU A 17 9.07 2.02 -4.55
C LEU A 17 9.17 3.54 -4.47
N THR A 18 10.35 4.09 -4.14
CA THR A 18 10.59 5.53 -4.13
C THR A 18 10.32 6.14 -5.50
N THR A 19 10.78 5.49 -6.57
CA THR A 19 10.56 5.94 -7.95
C THR A 19 9.08 5.96 -8.30
N VAL A 20 8.33 4.91 -7.93
CA VAL A 20 6.87 4.86 -8.15
C VAL A 20 6.17 5.96 -7.36
N MET A 21 6.53 6.18 -6.09
CA MET A 21 5.91 7.21 -5.26
C MET A 21 6.18 8.63 -5.80
N LEU A 22 7.39 8.91 -6.28
CA LEU A 22 7.72 10.16 -6.94
C LEU A 22 6.92 10.33 -8.24
N SER A 23 6.87 9.29 -9.06
CA SER A 23 6.12 9.31 -10.34
C SER A 23 4.64 9.54 -10.11
N THR A 24 4.03 8.88 -9.14
CA THR A 24 2.62 9.08 -8.80
C THR A 24 2.35 10.47 -8.22
N GLY A 25 3.28 11.03 -7.45
CA GLY A 25 3.22 12.42 -6.99
C GLY A 25 3.28 13.42 -8.15
N VAL A 26 4.16 13.19 -9.13
CA VAL A 26 4.23 13.98 -10.37
C VAL A 26 2.91 13.90 -11.14
N LEU A 27 2.36 12.69 -11.32
CA LEU A 27 1.08 12.49 -12.00
C LEU A 27 -0.07 13.23 -11.30
N ALA A 28 -0.13 13.16 -9.98
CA ALA A 28 -1.16 13.87 -9.22
C ALA A 28 -1.01 15.40 -9.31
N LYS A 29 0.21 15.91 -9.11
CA LYS A 29 0.47 17.34 -9.00
C LYS A 29 0.48 18.08 -10.34
N TYR A 30 1.17 17.53 -11.33
CA TYR A 30 1.42 18.23 -12.60
C TYR A 30 0.49 17.79 -13.75
N PHE A 31 0.00 16.55 -13.70
CA PHE A 31 -0.89 16.00 -14.72
C PHE A 31 -2.35 15.91 -14.25
N ASN A 32 -2.66 16.38 -13.04
CA ASN A 32 -4.01 16.37 -12.47
C ASN A 32 -4.68 14.96 -12.48
N VAL A 33 -3.88 13.91 -12.42
CA VAL A 33 -4.40 12.54 -12.28
C VAL A 33 -5.08 12.42 -10.91
N LYS A 34 -6.32 11.90 -10.88
CA LYS A 34 -7.05 11.74 -9.62
C LYS A 34 -6.25 10.88 -8.64
N VAL A 35 -6.09 11.36 -7.41
CA VAL A 35 -5.34 10.68 -6.34
C VAL A 35 -5.90 9.28 -6.04
N ASN A 36 -7.19 9.04 -6.30
CA ASN A 36 -7.79 7.71 -6.25
C ASN A 36 -7.04 6.68 -7.11
N TYR A 37 -6.50 7.07 -8.27
CA TYR A 37 -5.72 6.17 -9.13
C TYR A 37 -4.26 6.08 -8.70
N THR A 38 -3.61 7.20 -8.36
CA THR A 38 -2.20 7.21 -7.95
C THR A 38 -1.99 6.41 -6.66
N ARG A 39 -2.92 6.48 -5.71
CA ARG A 39 -2.91 5.63 -4.51
C ARG A 39 -2.94 4.14 -4.85
N LYS A 40 -3.76 3.74 -5.82
CA LYS A 40 -3.87 2.34 -6.21
C LYS A 40 -2.66 1.86 -7.01
N ILE A 41 -2.01 2.73 -7.78
CA ILE A 41 -0.70 2.43 -8.37
C ILE A 41 0.31 2.14 -7.27
N ASN A 42 0.39 2.98 -6.24
CA ASN A 42 1.27 2.75 -5.09
C ASN A 42 0.90 1.47 -4.32
N HIS A 43 -0.40 1.21 -4.16
CA HIS A 43 -0.91 -0.01 -3.51
C HIS A 43 -0.45 -1.28 -4.26
N PHE A 44 -0.64 -1.33 -5.57
CA PHE A 44 -0.13 -2.45 -6.37
C PHE A 44 1.38 -2.57 -6.33
N ALA A 45 2.08 -1.44 -6.40
CA ALA A 45 3.54 -1.43 -6.39
C ALA A 45 4.11 -2.03 -5.10
N ILE A 46 3.55 -1.69 -3.93
CA ILE A 46 4.07 -2.18 -2.64
C ILE A 46 3.91 -3.70 -2.47
N PHE A 47 2.96 -4.31 -3.17
CA PHE A 47 2.76 -5.76 -3.12
C PHE A 47 3.49 -6.51 -4.24
N PHE A 48 3.43 -6.04 -5.48
CA PHE A 48 3.99 -6.79 -6.62
C PHE A 48 5.47 -6.54 -6.86
N LEU A 49 5.96 -5.30 -6.68
CA LEU A 49 7.38 -5.02 -6.90
C LEU A 49 8.32 -5.81 -6.00
N PRO A 50 8.05 -5.96 -4.67
CA PRO A 50 8.91 -6.77 -3.82
C PRO A 50 9.05 -8.21 -4.30
N VAL A 51 7.94 -8.85 -4.68
CA VAL A 51 7.95 -10.23 -5.17
C VAL A 51 8.74 -10.36 -6.47
N PHE A 52 8.51 -9.43 -7.42
CA PHE A 52 9.22 -9.43 -8.69
C PHE A 52 10.71 -9.18 -8.52
N ILE A 53 11.10 -8.25 -7.65
CA ILE A 53 12.50 -7.91 -7.40
C ILE A 53 13.20 -9.06 -6.69
N ASP A 54 12.57 -9.71 -5.69
CA ASP A 54 13.16 -10.87 -5.02
C ASP A 54 13.52 -11.99 -6.00
N GLN A 55 12.64 -12.25 -6.97
CA GLN A 55 12.91 -13.25 -8.02
C GLN A 55 14.15 -12.90 -8.86
N GLN A 56 14.41 -11.62 -9.13
CA GLN A 56 15.59 -11.19 -9.91
C GLN A 56 16.91 -11.38 -9.15
N PHE A 57 16.86 -11.29 -7.83
CA PHE A 57 18.05 -11.44 -6.98
C PHE A 57 18.18 -12.83 -6.34
N ASN A 58 17.23 -13.75 -6.61
CA ASN A 58 17.11 -15.04 -5.92
C ASN A 58 17.07 -14.86 -4.39
N ALA A 59 16.37 -13.83 -3.92
CA ALA A 59 16.21 -13.52 -2.51
C ALA A 59 14.86 -14.06 -1.98
N GLU A 60 14.83 -14.58 -0.75
CA GLU A 60 13.63 -15.18 -0.14
C GLU A 60 13.02 -14.27 0.92
N THR A 61 13.19 -12.95 0.79
CA THR A 61 12.78 -12.00 1.84
C THR A 61 11.27 -11.92 2.06
N PHE A 62 10.47 -12.32 1.08
CA PHE A 62 9.00 -12.32 1.19
C PHE A 62 8.45 -13.55 1.92
N THR A 63 9.17 -14.67 1.88
CA THR A 63 8.78 -15.92 2.52
C THR A 63 9.36 -16.06 3.93
N ASP A 64 10.47 -15.39 4.21
CA ASP A 64 11.08 -15.37 5.54
C ASP A 64 10.35 -14.39 6.46
N PHE A 65 9.81 -14.91 7.57
CA PHE A 65 9.04 -14.14 8.54
C PHE A 65 9.83 -12.97 9.14
N ILE A 66 11.13 -13.16 9.42
CA ILE A 66 11.97 -12.13 10.05
C ILE A 66 12.21 -10.98 9.07
N TYR A 67 12.58 -11.29 7.82
CA TYR A 67 12.75 -10.26 6.79
C TYR A 67 11.45 -9.51 6.51
N LEU A 68 10.32 -10.22 6.49
CA LEU A 68 9.01 -9.60 6.30
C LEU A 68 8.65 -8.67 7.46
N ALA A 69 8.88 -9.10 8.71
CA ALA A 69 8.63 -8.28 9.89
C ALA A 69 9.52 -7.03 9.92
N ILE A 70 10.80 -7.16 9.58
CA ILE A 70 11.73 -6.02 9.47
C ILE A 70 11.27 -5.07 8.35
N SER A 71 10.90 -5.61 7.19
CA SER A 71 10.39 -4.81 6.06
C SER A 71 9.10 -4.07 6.41
N ALA A 72 8.18 -4.71 7.13
CA ALA A 72 6.96 -4.11 7.63
C ALA A 72 7.26 -2.94 8.59
N LEU A 73 8.20 -3.13 9.52
CA LEU A 73 8.63 -2.09 10.45
C LEU A 73 9.26 -0.91 9.71
N ILE A 74 10.21 -1.17 8.81
CA ILE A 74 10.88 -0.12 8.02
C ILE A 74 9.85 0.64 7.18
N THR A 75 8.94 -0.06 6.49
CA THR A 75 7.90 0.56 5.67
C THR A 75 6.98 1.44 6.52
N THR A 76 6.57 0.95 7.68
CA THR A 76 5.72 1.73 8.59
C THR A 76 6.47 2.96 9.11
N LEU A 77 7.71 2.81 9.53
CA LEU A 77 8.54 3.94 10.00
C LEU A 77 8.84 4.95 8.88
N SER A 78 8.95 4.51 7.64
CA SER A 78 9.19 5.42 6.50
C SER A 78 8.08 6.45 6.31
N LEU A 79 6.85 6.17 6.78
CA LEU A 79 5.75 7.14 6.78
C LEU A 79 6.03 8.39 7.63
N VAL A 80 7.02 8.35 8.53
CA VAL A 80 7.47 9.53 9.28
C VAL A 80 7.99 10.62 8.31
N SER A 81 8.53 10.22 7.15
CA SER A 81 8.95 11.19 6.13
C SER A 81 7.79 12.08 5.62
N PHE A 82 6.54 11.61 5.77
CA PHE A 82 5.33 12.35 5.41
C PHE A 82 4.77 13.22 6.53
N TYR A 83 5.42 13.23 7.71
CA TYR A 83 5.08 14.17 8.76
C TYR A 83 5.27 15.60 8.26
N GLU A 84 4.29 16.47 8.52
CA GLU A 84 4.18 17.76 7.85
C GLU A 84 5.46 18.62 7.90
N PRO A 85 6.13 18.81 9.04
CA PRO A 85 7.37 19.57 9.09
C PRO A 85 8.50 18.97 8.25
N ILE A 86 8.59 17.64 8.18
CA ILE A 86 9.63 16.93 7.41
C ILE A 86 9.37 17.08 5.92
N ARG A 87 8.14 16.80 5.47
CA ARG A 87 7.80 16.87 4.04
C ARG A 87 7.85 18.30 3.49
N GLN A 88 7.56 19.31 4.32
CA GLN A 88 7.71 20.71 3.92
C GLN A 88 9.18 21.14 3.78
N ALA A 89 10.06 20.57 4.60
CA ALA A 89 11.50 20.83 4.52
C ALA A 89 12.17 20.10 3.36
N ILE A 90 11.61 18.97 2.90
CA ILE A 90 12.22 18.09 1.89
C ILE A 90 11.25 17.93 0.71
N PRO A 91 11.38 18.72 -0.38
CA PRO A 91 10.44 18.75 -1.49
C PRO A 91 10.10 17.39 -2.12
N PRO A 92 11.02 16.42 -2.27
CA PRO A 92 10.69 15.09 -2.75
C PRO A 92 9.63 14.37 -1.88
N PHE A 93 9.68 14.50 -0.55
CA PHE A 93 8.69 13.87 0.33
C PHE A 93 7.31 14.52 0.19
N GLN A 94 7.28 15.84 0.03
CA GLN A 94 6.03 16.54 -0.27
C GLN A 94 5.45 16.04 -1.60
N LEU A 95 6.28 15.89 -2.63
CA LEU A 95 5.84 15.41 -3.94
C LEU A 95 5.30 13.97 -3.86
N MET A 96 5.98 13.06 -3.16
CA MET A 96 5.46 11.70 -2.94
C MET A 96 4.11 11.71 -2.23
N PHE A 97 3.96 12.58 -1.21
CA PHE A 97 2.72 12.68 -0.44
C PHE A 97 1.53 13.13 -1.29
N GLU A 98 1.72 13.98 -2.30
CA GLU A 98 0.66 14.41 -3.24
C GLU A 98 -0.01 13.22 -3.95
N GLY A 99 0.73 12.11 -4.15
CA GLY A 99 0.19 10.87 -4.73
C GLY A 99 -0.78 10.11 -3.82
N PHE A 100 -0.85 10.47 -2.53
CA PHE A 100 -1.71 9.82 -1.52
C PHE A 100 -2.78 10.75 -0.96
N ASP A 101 -2.61 12.07 -1.06
CA ASP A 101 -3.37 13.07 -0.32
C ASP A 101 -4.70 13.40 -0.98
N ARG A 102 -5.70 12.53 -0.79
CA ARG A 102 -7.06 12.79 -1.26
C ARG A 102 -7.69 13.96 -0.52
N PRO A 103 -8.40 14.85 -1.22
CA PRO A 103 -9.12 15.97 -0.59
C PRO A 103 -10.09 15.51 0.52
N GLU A 104 -10.76 14.38 0.32
CA GLU A 104 -11.71 13.83 1.29
C GLU A 104 -11.06 13.29 2.57
N ASP A 105 -9.78 12.94 2.56
CA ASP A 105 -9.06 12.43 3.73
C ASP A 105 -8.40 13.54 4.56
N ARG A 106 -8.27 14.74 4.00
CA ARG A 106 -7.64 15.88 4.69
C ARG A 106 -8.39 16.30 5.95
N PRO A 107 -7.69 16.69 7.01
CA PRO A 107 -6.25 16.79 7.18
C PRO A 107 -5.62 15.48 7.69
N HIS A 108 -6.36 14.37 7.73
CA HIS A 108 -6.02 13.11 8.40
C HIS A 108 -5.38 12.06 7.48
N THR A 109 -4.96 12.43 6.27
CA THR A 109 -4.38 11.49 5.28
C THR A 109 -3.24 10.67 5.85
N LEU A 110 -2.30 11.29 6.58
CA LEU A 110 -1.18 10.58 7.19
C LEU A 110 -1.64 9.61 8.28
N SER A 111 -2.55 10.02 9.16
CA SER A 111 -3.11 9.15 10.19
C SER A 111 -3.81 7.94 9.57
N TRP A 112 -4.48 8.15 8.45
CA TRP A 112 -5.15 7.09 7.70
C TRP A 112 -4.14 6.09 7.10
N LEU A 113 -3.06 6.58 6.49
CA LEU A 113 -1.97 5.73 6.00
C LEU A 113 -1.35 4.90 7.13
N TRP A 114 -0.99 5.52 8.25
CA TRP A 114 -0.48 4.83 9.44
C TRP A 114 -1.40 3.71 9.90
N THR A 115 -2.69 4.00 10.02
CA THR A 115 -3.68 3.02 10.47
C THR A 115 -3.79 1.84 9.50
N GLN A 116 -3.78 2.10 8.18
CA GLN A 116 -3.82 1.05 7.17
C GLN A 116 -2.61 0.13 7.23
N PHE A 117 -1.40 0.70 7.28
CA PHE A 117 -0.17 -0.09 7.35
C PHE A 117 -0.10 -0.88 8.66
N ALA A 118 -0.33 -0.22 9.80
CA ALA A 118 -0.31 -0.89 11.10
C ALA A 118 -1.34 -2.02 11.20
N ALA A 119 -2.60 -1.78 10.79
CA ALA A 119 -3.64 -2.79 10.79
C ALA A 119 -3.34 -3.92 9.80
N GLY A 120 -2.87 -3.60 8.59
CA GLY A 120 -2.50 -4.58 7.58
C GLY A 120 -1.41 -5.53 8.08
N PHE A 121 -0.34 -5.00 8.64
CA PHE A 121 0.75 -5.83 9.19
C PHE A 121 0.35 -6.57 10.47
N ALA A 122 -0.46 -5.95 11.34
CA ALA A 122 -0.96 -6.60 12.56
C ALA A 122 -1.84 -7.83 12.25
N VAL A 123 -2.49 -7.87 11.10
CA VAL A 123 -3.25 -9.04 10.64
C VAL A 123 -2.36 -9.99 9.83
N MET A 124 -1.58 -9.46 8.91
CA MET A 124 -0.81 -10.28 7.97
C MET A 124 0.32 -11.08 8.64
N LEU A 125 1.08 -10.47 9.55
CA LEU A 125 2.21 -11.15 10.20
C LEU A 125 1.78 -12.35 11.05
N PRO A 126 0.79 -12.24 11.97
CA PRO A 126 0.30 -13.40 12.71
C PRO A 126 -0.31 -14.47 11.80
N MET A 127 -0.97 -14.07 10.71
CA MET A 127 -1.55 -14.99 9.75
C MET A 127 -0.45 -15.81 9.05
N ILE A 128 0.60 -15.17 8.53
CA ILE A 128 1.73 -15.85 7.88
C ILE A 128 2.41 -16.81 8.87
N TRP A 129 2.65 -16.38 10.11
CA TRP A 129 3.23 -17.21 11.14
C TRP A 129 2.35 -18.45 11.44
N LEU A 130 1.05 -18.25 11.60
CA LEU A 130 0.10 -19.31 11.93
C LEU A 130 -0.03 -20.33 10.78
N PHE A 131 -0.15 -19.88 9.55
CA PHE A 131 -0.18 -20.75 8.37
C PHE A 131 1.13 -21.55 8.23
N GLY A 132 2.28 -20.92 8.54
CA GLY A 132 3.56 -21.63 8.61
C GLY A 132 3.57 -22.76 9.65
N GLN A 133 3.01 -22.52 10.85
CA GLN A 133 2.90 -23.57 11.88
C GLN A 133 2.02 -24.75 11.43
N TRP A 134 1.09 -24.54 10.54
CA TRP A 134 0.16 -25.56 10.03
C TRP A 134 0.64 -26.23 8.74
N GLY A 135 1.78 -25.85 8.18
CA GLY A 135 2.27 -26.35 6.89
C GLY A 135 1.39 -25.90 5.72
N LEU A 136 0.74 -24.75 5.86
CA LEU A 136 -0.19 -24.19 4.87
C LEU A 136 0.33 -22.89 4.24
N GLU A 137 1.65 -22.71 4.18
CA GLU A 137 2.31 -21.48 3.71
C GLU A 137 1.82 -21.03 2.33
N SER A 138 1.54 -21.98 1.45
CA SER A 138 1.04 -21.69 0.10
C SER A 138 -0.34 -21.02 0.09
N LEU A 139 -1.16 -21.23 1.13
CA LEU A 139 -2.49 -20.63 1.22
C LEU A 139 -2.46 -19.17 1.67
N VAL A 140 -1.36 -18.67 2.21
CA VAL A 140 -1.18 -17.26 2.59
C VAL A 140 -1.37 -16.33 1.40
N VAL A 141 -1.07 -16.80 0.20
CA VAL A 141 -1.23 -16.01 -1.02
C VAL A 141 -2.69 -15.60 -1.27
N ILE A 142 -3.67 -16.42 -0.85
CA ILE A 142 -5.10 -16.17 -1.12
C ILE A 142 -5.59 -14.87 -0.47
N PRO A 143 -5.53 -14.69 0.87
CA PRO A 143 -5.96 -13.45 1.50
C PRO A 143 -5.12 -12.24 1.09
N ILE A 144 -3.84 -12.44 0.74
CA ILE A 144 -3.00 -11.37 0.18
C ILE A 144 -3.55 -10.93 -1.17
N LEU A 145 -3.86 -11.84 -2.09
CA LEU A 145 -4.41 -11.51 -3.40
C LEU A 145 -5.79 -10.85 -3.29
N ILE A 146 -6.66 -11.33 -2.41
CA ILE A 146 -7.96 -10.69 -2.15
C ILE A 146 -7.76 -9.24 -1.71
N ASN A 147 -6.84 -8.98 -0.80
CA ASN A 147 -6.55 -7.63 -0.35
C ASN A 147 -5.94 -6.78 -1.50
N VAL A 148 -4.93 -7.32 -2.19
CA VAL A 148 -4.21 -6.57 -3.23
C VAL A 148 -5.12 -6.27 -4.42
N ILE A 149 -5.80 -7.26 -4.95
CA ILE A 149 -6.62 -7.12 -6.16
C ILE A 149 -7.99 -6.55 -5.82
N GLY A 150 -8.67 -7.12 -4.82
CA GLY A 150 -10.01 -6.71 -4.42
C GLY A 150 -10.05 -5.25 -3.94
N ASP A 151 -9.28 -4.89 -2.91
CA ASP A 151 -9.19 -3.50 -2.45
C ASP A 151 -8.51 -2.61 -3.50
N GLY A 152 -7.51 -3.13 -4.20
CA GLY A 152 -6.80 -2.41 -5.25
C GLY A 152 -7.73 -1.91 -6.35
N LEU A 153 -8.65 -2.73 -6.83
CA LEU A 153 -9.57 -2.42 -7.93
C LEU A 153 -10.88 -1.78 -7.46
N ALA A 154 -11.31 -1.99 -6.22
CA ALA A 154 -12.60 -1.50 -5.71
C ALA A 154 -12.79 0.00 -5.90
N GLU A 155 -11.77 0.79 -5.58
CA GLU A 155 -11.84 2.26 -5.69
C GLU A 155 -11.81 2.74 -7.16
N PRO A 156 -10.89 2.30 -8.03
CA PRO A 156 -10.92 2.65 -9.46
C PRO A 156 -12.22 2.24 -10.15
N VAL A 157 -12.73 1.04 -9.87
CA VAL A 157 -14.01 0.55 -10.41
C VAL A 157 -15.16 1.42 -9.92
N GLY A 158 -15.21 1.70 -8.62
CA GLY A 158 -16.23 2.56 -8.03
C GLY A 158 -16.21 3.99 -8.57
N VAL A 159 -15.03 4.57 -8.81
CA VAL A 159 -14.88 5.93 -9.38
C VAL A 159 -15.29 5.98 -10.85
N ARG A 160 -14.99 4.94 -11.64
CA ARG A 160 -15.23 4.94 -13.08
C ARG A 160 -16.60 4.42 -13.47
N PHE A 161 -17.09 3.39 -12.80
CA PHE A 161 -18.31 2.64 -13.19
C PHE A 161 -19.43 2.72 -12.15
N GLY A 162 -19.16 3.31 -10.96
CA GLY A 162 -20.12 3.38 -9.86
C GLY A 162 -21.33 4.22 -10.18
N LYS A 163 -22.49 3.58 -10.31
CA LYS A 163 -23.81 4.20 -10.53
C LYS A 163 -24.61 4.27 -9.23
N TYR A 164 -24.60 3.18 -8.45
CA TYR A 164 -25.39 3.08 -7.22
C TYR A 164 -24.52 3.38 -6.01
N ARG A 165 -24.81 4.52 -5.35
CA ARG A 165 -24.04 5.01 -4.20
C ARG A 165 -24.77 4.72 -2.90
N TYR A 166 -24.02 4.37 -1.88
CA TYR A 166 -24.49 4.26 -0.52
C TYR A 166 -23.55 5.00 0.45
N LYS A 167 -24.10 5.41 1.61
CA LYS A 167 -23.34 6.10 2.64
C LYS A 167 -22.76 5.11 3.62
N THR A 168 -21.50 5.34 4.00
CA THR A 168 -20.83 4.63 5.10
C THR A 168 -20.29 5.65 6.09
N LYS A 169 -20.29 5.32 7.37
CA LYS A 169 -19.63 6.15 8.39
C LYS A 169 -18.18 5.70 8.54
N ALA A 170 -17.28 6.65 8.75
CA ALA A 170 -15.91 6.35 9.10
C ALA A 170 -15.85 5.75 10.52
N LEU A 171 -14.94 4.81 10.71
CA LEU A 171 -14.68 4.25 12.03
C LEU A 171 -14.13 5.37 12.94
N PHE A 172 -14.66 5.50 14.15
CA PHE A 172 -14.26 6.50 15.15
C PHE A 172 -14.49 7.97 14.81
N THR A 173 -15.19 8.29 13.71
CA THR A 173 -15.55 9.68 13.37
C THR A 173 -16.98 9.75 12.86
N ASN A 174 -17.60 10.95 12.93
CA ASN A 174 -18.93 11.19 12.35
C ASN A 174 -18.88 11.51 10.85
N LYS A 175 -17.73 11.36 10.20
CA LYS A 175 -17.57 11.66 8.78
C LYS A 175 -18.26 10.59 7.94
N GLU A 176 -19.11 11.03 7.02
CA GLU A 176 -19.76 10.16 6.04
C GLU A 176 -18.93 10.08 4.76
N TYR A 177 -18.80 8.87 4.21
CA TYR A 177 -18.21 8.61 2.92
C TYR A 177 -19.23 7.98 1.99
N PHE A 178 -19.11 8.27 0.70
CA PHE A 178 -19.88 7.60 -0.33
C PHE A 178 -19.08 6.43 -0.89
N ARG A 179 -19.72 5.28 -0.94
CA ARG A 179 -19.22 4.06 -1.60
C ARG A 179 -20.16 3.69 -2.74
N THR A 180 -19.74 2.78 -3.61
CA THR A 180 -20.56 2.29 -4.71
C THR A 180 -20.73 0.77 -4.62
N PHE A 181 -21.91 0.28 -5.00
CA PHE A 181 -22.15 -1.16 -5.01
C PHE A 181 -21.23 -1.89 -6.00
N GLU A 182 -20.91 -1.25 -7.14
CA GLU A 182 -19.99 -1.78 -8.14
C GLU A 182 -18.57 -1.94 -7.59
N GLY A 183 -18.07 -0.93 -6.87
CA GLY A 183 -16.78 -1.04 -6.19
C GLY A 183 -16.76 -2.12 -5.12
N SER A 184 -17.84 -2.26 -4.34
CA SER A 184 -17.93 -3.32 -3.33
C SER A 184 -18.09 -4.72 -3.94
N ALA A 185 -18.84 -4.85 -5.03
CA ALA A 185 -18.97 -6.10 -5.77
C ALA A 185 -17.63 -6.57 -6.36
N CYS A 186 -16.77 -5.62 -6.76
CA CYS A 186 -15.43 -5.93 -7.26
C CYS A 186 -14.62 -6.75 -6.23
N VAL A 187 -14.72 -6.42 -4.94
CA VAL A 187 -14.03 -7.17 -3.86
C VAL A 187 -14.60 -8.59 -3.70
N LEU A 188 -15.90 -8.80 -3.97
CA LEU A 188 -16.52 -10.10 -3.83
C LEU A 188 -16.24 -11.04 -5.00
N ILE A 189 -15.90 -10.50 -6.18
CA ILE A 189 -15.67 -11.26 -7.41
C ILE A 189 -14.20 -11.66 -7.55
N THR A 190 -13.29 -10.94 -6.90
CA THR A 190 -11.86 -11.23 -6.89
C THR A 190 -11.48 -12.25 -5.84
#